data_564e377bf0975b4005680f3dd6edc5a3
#
_entry.id   564e377bf0975b4005680f3dd6edc5a3
#
_cell.length_a   1.000
_cell.length_b   1.000
_cell.length_c   1.000
_cell.angle_alpha   90.00
_cell.angle_beta   90.00
_cell.angle_gamma   90.00
#
_symmetry.space_group_name_H-M   'P 1'
#
loop_
_entity.id
_entity.type
_entity.pdbx_description
1 polymer ?
#
loop_
_entity_poly.entity_id
_entity_poly.type
_entity_poly.pdbx_seq_one_letter_code
_entity_poly.pdbx_strand_id
1 'polypeptide(L)'
;QAVPMGTKGRMFFLDFTKGNKPYLLQEMNNNMGSITRVEYGSSIYHFLRDEKKPHTRWKTQLPFPVLVVNRVEVLDLLSGGKLATQYSYHNGYWDGAEREFRGFAQVDTQDTETFERFTSTPLSNHSTLLNEPIGNNLNIPEHLTSEQYAPPVLTKSWFYPGPVGADFTRWEELDFSDQYWQGDTNLLERTQQTNSLLSSIPRRARRDALRTLRGTLLRSETYGLDGTPLQSRPYTVTEILMGLRLEFEPSENPTLFTGWKKSGQGYWAGTGYVFFPLSVSQRTTQYERGTDPMHSFSFTKSYDAYGNAEGQLSVGLPRGANPLS
;
A
#
# COMPACT_ATOMS: atom_id res chain seq x y z
N GLN A 1 -2.99 25.89 -31.74
CA GLN A 1 -2.26 26.67 -32.76
C GLN A 1 -0.78 26.37 -32.60
N ALA A 2 -0.14 25.91 -33.68
CA ALA A 2 1.31 25.71 -33.71
C ALA A 2 1.98 27.08 -33.66
N VAL A 3 2.88 27.30 -32.71
CA VAL A 3 3.65 28.53 -32.61
C VAL A 3 4.85 28.43 -33.56
N PRO A 4 5.08 29.42 -34.44
CA PRO A 4 6.20 29.40 -35.37
C PRO A 4 7.54 29.41 -34.62
N MET A 5 8.51 28.63 -35.13
CA MET A 5 9.88 28.60 -34.58
C MET A 5 10.48 30.02 -34.66
N GLY A 6 10.88 30.58 -33.51
CA GLY A 6 11.55 31.88 -33.41
C GLY A 6 10.79 33.00 -32.69
N THR A 7 9.53 32.83 -32.38
CA THR A 7 8.76 33.76 -31.54
C THR A 7 8.72 33.26 -30.08
N LYS A 8 8.91 34.16 -29.10
CA LYS A 8 8.65 33.86 -27.68
C LYS A 8 7.15 33.54 -27.52
N GLY A 9 6.78 32.30 -27.80
CA GLY A 9 5.43 31.80 -27.63
C GLY A 9 5.07 31.71 -26.16
N ARG A 10 3.90 32.24 -25.78
CA ARG A 10 3.31 31.95 -24.46
C ARG A 10 2.48 30.68 -24.61
N MET A 11 2.74 29.71 -23.75
CA MET A 11 1.91 28.52 -23.64
C MET A 11 0.72 28.84 -22.73
N PHE A 12 -0.49 28.59 -23.21
CA PHE A 12 -1.71 28.77 -22.43
C PHE A 12 -2.30 27.40 -22.16
N PHE A 13 -2.60 27.14 -20.90
CA PHE A 13 -3.40 25.99 -20.49
C PHE A 13 -4.86 26.41 -20.44
N LEU A 14 -5.72 25.68 -21.14
CA LEU A 14 -7.15 25.83 -21.03
C LEU A 14 -7.67 24.66 -20.18
N ASP A 15 -8.04 24.96 -18.96
CA ASP A 15 -8.65 23.99 -18.06
C ASP A 15 -10.18 24.09 -18.14
N PHE A 16 -10.79 23.10 -18.78
CA PHE A 16 -12.25 23.00 -18.90
C PHE A 16 -12.94 22.48 -17.64
N THR A 17 -12.18 21.95 -16.69
CA THR A 17 -12.70 21.31 -15.47
C THR A 17 -12.57 22.20 -14.23
N LYS A 18 -11.98 23.39 -14.37
CA LYS A 18 -11.68 24.32 -13.26
C LYS A 18 -10.86 23.66 -12.14
N GLY A 19 -9.92 22.79 -12.51
CA GLY A 19 -9.06 22.08 -11.57
C GLY A 19 -9.71 20.84 -10.92
N ASN A 20 -10.97 20.57 -11.20
CA ASN A 20 -11.66 19.41 -10.65
C ASN A 20 -11.69 18.27 -11.66
N LYS A 21 -11.22 17.08 -11.25
CA LYS A 21 -11.37 15.87 -12.06
C LYS A 21 -12.84 15.45 -12.06
N PRO A 22 -13.50 15.35 -13.24
CA PRO A 22 -14.90 14.95 -13.29
C PRO A 22 -15.08 13.45 -12.95
N TYR A 23 -16.31 13.09 -12.62
CA TYR A 23 -16.74 11.68 -12.42
C TYR A 23 -16.03 10.94 -11.28
N LEU A 24 -15.61 11.64 -10.23
CA LEU A 24 -15.14 11.03 -9.00
C LEU A 24 -16.29 10.80 -8.04
N LEU A 25 -16.32 9.61 -7.44
CA LEU A 25 -17.26 9.30 -6.38
C LEU A 25 -16.89 10.10 -5.12
N GLN A 26 -17.68 11.10 -4.76
CA GLN A 26 -17.44 11.94 -3.59
C GLN A 26 -18.27 11.53 -2.39
N GLU A 27 -19.47 11.00 -2.63
CA GLU A 27 -20.39 10.64 -1.56
C GLU A 27 -21.23 9.41 -1.95
N MET A 28 -21.47 8.55 -0.97
CA MET A 28 -22.39 7.43 -1.04
C MET A 28 -23.38 7.54 0.14
N ASN A 29 -24.66 7.63 -0.14
CA ASN A 29 -25.72 7.59 0.86
C ASN A 29 -26.45 6.25 0.74
N ASN A 30 -26.49 5.46 1.81
CA ASN A 30 -27.18 4.18 1.82
C ASN A 30 -28.71 4.31 2.04
N ASN A 31 -29.22 5.54 2.21
CA ASN A 31 -30.60 5.87 2.54
C ASN A 31 -31.14 5.20 3.84
N MET A 32 -30.24 4.73 4.70
CA MET A 32 -30.52 4.07 5.96
C MET A 32 -29.77 4.75 7.13
N GLY A 33 -29.28 5.95 6.92
CA GLY A 33 -28.60 6.75 7.94
C GLY A 33 -27.09 6.71 7.88
N SER A 34 -26.45 6.02 6.91
CA SER A 34 -25.00 6.06 6.74
C SER A 34 -24.62 6.81 5.46
N ILE A 35 -23.70 7.76 5.60
CA ILE A 35 -23.11 8.51 4.49
C ILE A 35 -21.60 8.30 4.50
N THR A 36 -21.06 7.84 3.37
CA THR A 36 -19.61 7.74 3.16
C THR A 36 -19.14 8.85 2.23
N ARG A 37 -18.12 9.60 2.63
CA ARG A 37 -17.50 10.66 1.84
C ARG A 37 -16.06 10.31 1.51
N VAL A 38 -15.63 10.64 0.29
CA VAL A 38 -14.28 10.37 -0.21
C VAL A 38 -13.63 11.67 -0.66
N GLU A 39 -12.49 11.99 -0.07
CA GLU A 39 -11.64 13.11 -0.44
C GLU A 39 -10.42 12.62 -1.21
N TYR A 40 -10.16 13.24 -2.35
CA TYR A 40 -9.07 12.87 -3.22
C TYR A 40 -7.94 13.90 -3.21
N GLY A 41 -6.74 13.44 -3.51
CA GLY A 41 -5.56 14.28 -3.66
C GLY A 41 -4.63 13.76 -4.73
N SER A 42 -3.52 14.44 -4.91
CA SER A 42 -2.48 14.06 -5.86
C SER A 42 -1.30 13.39 -5.17
N SER A 43 -0.76 12.33 -5.77
CA SER A 43 0.48 11.68 -5.34
C SER A 43 1.67 12.63 -5.25
N ILE A 44 1.66 13.72 -6.02
CA ILE A 44 2.71 14.77 -5.97
C ILE A 44 2.77 15.42 -4.59
N TYR A 45 1.64 15.63 -3.93
CA TYR A 45 1.62 16.20 -2.58
C TYR A 45 2.44 15.32 -1.61
N HIS A 46 2.24 14.01 -1.66
CA HIS A 46 2.96 13.05 -0.81
C HIS A 46 4.44 13.01 -1.17
N PHE A 47 4.76 12.97 -2.46
CA PHE A 47 6.14 13.03 -2.94
C PHE A 47 6.88 14.28 -2.45
N LEU A 48 6.32 15.49 -2.65
CA LEU A 48 6.93 16.75 -2.24
C LEU A 48 7.04 16.89 -0.72
N ARG A 49 6.09 16.31 0.03
CA ARG A 49 6.19 16.25 1.48
C ARG A 49 7.39 15.43 1.92
N ASP A 50 7.59 14.26 1.30
CA ASP A 50 8.62 13.31 1.68
C ASP A 50 10.02 13.76 1.23
N GLU A 51 10.13 14.49 0.12
CA GLU A 51 11.39 15.07 -0.36
C GLU A 51 12.02 16.09 0.60
N LYS A 52 11.25 16.66 1.53
CA LYS A 52 11.74 17.63 2.52
C LYS A 52 12.71 17.03 3.53
N LYS A 53 12.67 15.71 3.74
CA LYS A 53 13.50 15.02 4.72
C LYS A 53 14.26 13.87 4.05
N PRO A 54 15.59 13.78 4.17
CA PRO A 54 16.39 12.77 3.45
C PRO A 54 15.96 11.33 3.69
N HIS A 55 15.52 10.98 4.90
CA HIS A 55 15.14 9.61 5.29
C HIS A 55 13.74 9.21 4.83
N THR A 56 12.91 10.15 4.34
CA THR A 56 11.58 9.87 3.80
C THR A 56 11.52 9.95 2.28
N ARG A 57 12.64 10.28 1.63
CA ARG A 57 12.70 10.37 0.16
C ARG A 57 12.33 9.06 -0.49
N TRP A 58 11.58 9.17 -1.57
CA TRP A 58 11.17 8.00 -2.31
C TRP A 58 12.36 7.29 -2.95
N LYS A 59 12.44 5.98 -2.77
CA LYS A 59 13.40 5.09 -3.43
C LYS A 59 12.98 4.73 -4.85
N THR A 60 11.73 5.04 -5.22
CA THR A 60 11.12 4.73 -6.50
C THR A 60 10.77 6.00 -7.28
N GLN A 61 10.42 5.84 -8.55
CA GLN A 61 10.05 6.96 -9.42
C GLN A 61 8.63 6.81 -9.95
N LEU A 62 7.87 7.89 -9.81
CA LEU A 62 6.53 8.04 -10.38
C LEU A 62 6.50 9.32 -11.22
N PRO A 63 6.66 9.23 -12.56
CA PRO A 63 6.93 10.37 -13.42
C PRO A 63 5.70 11.24 -13.72
N PHE A 64 4.53 10.90 -13.21
CA PHE A 64 3.29 11.64 -13.42
C PHE A 64 2.42 11.62 -12.16
N PRO A 65 1.51 12.60 -12.01
CA PRO A 65 0.58 12.62 -10.89
C PRO A 65 -0.44 11.48 -11.01
N VAL A 66 -0.66 10.80 -9.89
CA VAL A 66 -1.76 9.84 -9.73
C VAL A 66 -2.75 10.41 -8.72
N LEU A 67 -4.03 10.30 -9.05
CA LEU A 67 -5.09 10.65 -8.11
C LEU A 67 -5.18 9.54 -7.05
N VAL A 68 -5.17 9.94 -5.79
CA VAL A 68 -5.24 9.05 -4.63
C VAL A 68 -6.35 9.46 -3.69
N VAL A 69 -6.87 8.54 -2.91
CA VAL A 69 -7.79 8.84 -1.82
C VAL A 69 -6.99 9.33 -0.62
N ASN A 70 -7.20 10.58 -0.21
CA ASN A 70 -6.54 11.14 0.97
C ASN A 70 -7.31 10.82 2.25
N ARG A 71 -8.65 10.76 2.15
CA ARG A 71 -9.50 10.60 3.32
C ARG A 71 -10.83 9.96 2.94
N VAL A 72 -11.31 9.11 3.84
CA VAL A 72 -12.66 8.56 3.82
C VAL A 72 -13.32 8.90 5.15
N GLU A 73 -14.54 9.41 5.10
CA GLU A 73 -15.38 9.65 6.28
C GLU A 73 -16.64 8.81 6.19
N VAL A 74 -16.99 8.17 7.27
CA VAL A 74 -18.28 7.49 7.44
C VAL A 74 -19.05 8.23 8.53
N LEU A 75 -20.22 8.73 8.17
CA LEU A 75 -21.13 9.45 9.04
C LEU A 75 -22.32 8.55 9.36
N ASP A 76 -22.61 8.36 10.62
CA ASP A 76 -23.83 7.72 11.08
C ASP A 76 -24.82 8.80 11.56
N LEU A 77 -25.85 9.03 10.76
CA LEU A 77 -26.86 10.06 11.05
C LEU A 77 -27.79 9.69 12.22
N LEU A 78 -27.84 8.40 12.60
CA LEU A 78 -28.69 7.94 13.69
C LEU A 78 -28.02 8.16 15.05
N SER A 79 -26.73 7.83 15.16
CA SER A 79 -25.97 8.02 16.40
C SER A 79 -25.26 9.37 16.48
N GLY A 80 -25.14 10.10 15.35
CA GLY A 80 -24.31 11.29 15.23
C GLY A 80 -22.81 10.99 15.22
N GLY A 81 -22.44 9.72 15.06
CA GLY A 81 -21.05 9.27 15.04
C GLY A 81 -20.36 9.58 13.71
N LYS A 82 -19.06 9.85 13.78
CA LYS A 82 -18.18 10.03 12.61
C LYS A 82 -16.93 9.19 12.77
N LEU A 83 -16.62 8.42 11.74
CA LEU A 83 -15.35 7.70 11.62
C LEU A 83 -14.60 8.26 10.41
N ALA A 84 -13.35 8.67 10.61
CA ALA A 84 -12.52 9.20 9.53
C ALA A 84 -11.24 8.39 9.41
N THR A 85 -10.89 8.05 8.19
CA THR A 85 -9.63 7.37 7.86
C THR A 85 -8.83 8.24 6.91
N GLN A 86 -7.59 8.53 7.25
CA GLN A 86 -6.65 9.29 6.42
C GLN A 86 -5.58 8.36 5.84
N TYR A 87 -5.16 8.66 4.61
CA TYR A 87 -4.16 7.89 3.90
C TYR A 87 -2.97 8.76 3.52
N SER A 88 -1.78 8.21 3.66
CA SER A 88 -0.54 8.79 3.16
C SER A 88 0.20 7.75 2.33
N TYR A 89 0.75 8.20 1.20
CA TYR A 89 1.37 7.31 0.23
C TYR A 89 2.83 7.64 0.06
N HIS A 90 3.67 6.59 -0.05
CA HIS A 90 5.11 6.70 -0.17
C HIS A 90 5.62 5.71 -1.22
N ASN A 91 6.75 6.05 -1.87
CA ASN A 91 7.40 5.17 -2.81
C ASN A 91 6.48 4.69 -3.94
N GLY A 92 5.79 5.63 -4.63
CA GLY A 92 5.00 5.31 -5.82
C GLY A 92 5.90 4.88 -6.97
N TYR A 93 5.56 3.80 -7.67
CA TYR A 93 6.39 3.25 -8.72
C TYR A 93 5.66 3.06 -10.04
N TRP A 94 6.29 3.56 -11.10
CA TRP A 94 5.93 3.29 -12.49
C TRP A 94 7.00 2.44 -13.15
N ASP A 95 6.63 1.25 -13.60
CA ASP A 95 7.49 0.42 -14.42
C ASP A 95 7.41 0.85 -15.88
N GLY A 96 8.43 1.57 -16.34
CA GLY A 96 8.49 2.07 -17.73
C GLY A 96 8.65 0.95 -18.74
N ALA A 97 9.28 -0.16 -18.37
CA ALA A 97 9.46 -1.31 -19.22
C ALA A 97 8.14 -2.04 -19.51
N GLU A 98 7.33 -2.25 -18.49
CA GLU A 98 6.02 -2.90 -18.61
C GLU A 98 4.89 -1.90 -18.87
N ARG A 99 5.17 -0.58 -18.75
CA ARG A 99 4.15 0.48 -18.80
C ARG A 99 3.04 0.26 -17.78
N GLU A 100 3.42 -0.09 -16.56
CA GLU A 100 2.51 -0.46 -15.48
C GLU A 100 2.72 0.44 -14.26
N PHE A 101 1.63 1.00 -13.72
CA PHE A 101 1.64 1.60 -12.40
C PHE A 101 1.51 0.49 -11.36
N ARG A 102 2.53 0.35 -10.50
CA ARG A 102 2.62 -0.73 -9.51
C ARG A 102 2.17 -0.33 -8.11
N GLY A 103 1.51 0.82 -7.98
CA GLY A 103 1.03 1.31 -6.70
C GLY A 103 2.11 2.02 -5.90
N PHE A 104 1.96 1.97 -4.60
CA PHE A 104 2.85 2.58 -3.61
C PHE A 104 3.47 1.49 -2.74
N ALA A 105 4.78 1.54 -2.53
CA ALA A 105 5.45 0.54 -1.72
C ALA A 105 5.23 0.75 -0.21
N GLN A 106 4.72 1.92 0.21
CA GLN A 106 4.26 2.12 1.58
C GLN A 106 2.97 2.95 1.57
N VAL A 107 2.03 2.54 2.42
CA VAL A 107 0.80 3.27 2.70
C VAL A 107 0.64 3.38 4.21
N ASP A 108 0.50 4.61 4.69
CA ASP A 108 0.17 4.90 6.07
C ASP A 108 -1.33 5.17 6.17
N THR A 109 -2.02 4.46 7.05
CA THR A 109 -3.45 4.60 7.32
C THR A 109 -3.62 5.08 8.75
N GLN A 110 -4.24 6.23 8.93
CA GLN A 110 -4.58 6.74 10.25
C GLN A 110 -6.10 6.70 10.41
N ASP A 111 -6.58 5.89 11.32
CA ASP A 111 -7.97 5.89 11.72
C ASP A 111 -8.19 6.95 12.81
N THR A 112 -9.36 7.49 12.88
CA THR A 112 -9.73 8.62 13.74
C THR A 112 -8.92 9.90 13.50
N GLU A 113 -9.55 11.01 13.76
CA GLU A 113 -8.96 12.34 13.63
C GLU A 113 -8.31 12.78 14.96
N THR A 114 -7.46 13.80 14.91
CA THR A 114 -7.05 14.50 16.12
C THR A 114 -8.28 15.17 16.75
N PHE A 115 -8.29 15.29 18.07
CA PHE A 115 -9.42 15.88 18.81
C PHE A 115 -9.82 17.27 18.28
N GLU A 116 -8.85 18.12 17.97
CA GLU A 116 -9.09 19.46 17.39
C GLU A 116 -9.85 19.38 16.06
N ARG A 117 -9.46 18.45 15.19
CA ARG A 117 -10.09 18.29 13.88
C ARG A 117 -11.46 17.63 13.99
N PHE A 118 -11.62 16.71 14.92
CA PHE A 118 -12.88 16.04 15.22
C PHE A 118 -13.93 17.04 15.72
N THR A 119 -13.53 18.00 16.58
CA THR A 119 -14.41 19.03 17.12
C THR A 119 -14.60 20.24 16.20
N SER A 120 -13.62 20.55 15.33
CA SER A 120 -13.62 21.76 14.50
C SER A 120 -14.43 21.65 13.21
N THR A 121 -14.85 20.45 12.81
CA THR A 121 -15.62 20.23 11.59
C THR A 121 -17.09 19.95 11.94
N PRO A 122 -17.97 20.97 11.96
CA PRO A 122 -19.39 20.74 12.25
C PRO A 122 -19.99 19.83 11.17
N LEU A 123 -20.78 18.85 11.59
CA LEU A 123 -21.58 18.02 10.68
C LEU A 123 -22.48 18.84 9.76
N SER A 124 -22.86 20.05 10.19
CA SER A 124 -23.70 21.00 9.45
C SER A 124 -23.04 21.61 8.20
N ASN A 125 -21.70 21.68 8.12
CA ASN A 125 -21.02 22.28 6.95
C ASN A 125 -20.94 21.36 5.73
N HIS A 126 -21.54 20.16 5.80
CA HIS A 126 -21.47 19.17 4.75
C HIS A 126 -22.69 19.14 3.83
N SER A 127 -23.62 20.07 3.97
CA SER A 127 -24.88 20.12 3.21
C SER A 127 -24.79 20.80 1.83
N THR A 128 -23.60 21.11 1.32
CA THR A 128 -23.47 21.87 0.06
C THR A 128 -23.79 21.07 -1.21
N LEU A 129 -24.00 19.77 -1.12
CA LEU A 129 -24.38 18.94 -2.29
C LEU A 129 -25.86 18.52 -2.28
N LEU A 130 -26.51 18.57 -1.14
CA LEU A 130 -27.95 18.39 -1.03
C LEU A 130 -28.51 19.72 -0.55
N ASN A 131 -29.29 20.41 -1.40
CA ASN A 131 -30.01 21.65 -1.06
C ASN A 131 -31.08 21.45 0.04
N GLU A 132 -31.00 20.37 0.80
CA GLU A 132 -31.87 20.12 1.95
C GLU A 132 -31.05 20.15 3.23
N PRO A 133 -31.41 20.99 4.19
CA PRO A 133 -30.84 20.93 5.52
C PRO A 133 -31.16 19.53 6.08
N ILE A 134 -30.13 18.74 6.41
CA ILE A 134 -30.28 17.57 7.27
C ILE A 134 -31.03 18.08 8.50
N GLY A 135 -32.24 17.56 8.72
CA GLY A 135 -33.23 18.14 9.62
C GLY A 135 -32.60 18.53 10.96
N ASN A 136 -32.99 19.72 11.44
CA ASN A 136 -32.55 20.36 12.68
C ASN A 136 -32.81 19.57 13.98
N ASN A 137 -33.09 18.28 13.90
CA ASN A 137 -33.45 17.39 15.00
C ASN A 137 -32.44 16.30 15.36
N LEU A 138 -31.24 16.33 14.76
CA LEU A 138 -30.17 15.47 15.26
C LEU A 138 -29.62 16.11 16.52
N ASN A 139 -29.88 15.51 17.67
CA ASN A 139 -29.19 15.79 18.93
C ASN A 139 -27.75 15.34 18.82
N ILE A 140 -26.94 16.05 18.02
CA ILE A 140 -25.51 15.88 18.00
C ILE A 140 -25.00 16.47 19.30
N PRO A 141 -24.27 15.75 20.13
CA PRO A 141 -23.67 16.33 21.32
C PRO A 141 -22.87 17.57 20.92
N GLU A 142 -23.27 18.75 21.37
CA GLU A 142 -22.58 20.01 21.05
C GLU A 142 -21.12 20.01 21.52
N HIS A 143 -20.77 19.14 22.45
CA HIS A 143 -19.43 19.02 23.02
C HIS A 143 -19.06 17.55 23.22
N LEU A 144 -18.19 17.02 22.37
CA LEU A 144 -17.47 15.79 22.66
C LEU A 144 -16.44 16.08 23.76
N THR A 145 -16.54 15.38 24.86
CA THR A 145 -15.54 15.51 25.93
C THR A 145 -14.27 14.73 25.57
N SER A 146 -13.13 15.16 26.11
CA SER A 146 -11.86 14.46 25.94
C SER A 146 -11.90 12.98 26.40
N GLU A 147 -12.84 12.63 27.25
CA GLU A 147 -13.08 11.27 27.76
C GLU A 147 -13.70 10.35 26.70
N GLN A 148 -14.38 10.92 25.70
CA GLN A 148 -15.02 10.19 24.60
C GLN A 148 -14.09 10.03 23.38
N TYR A 149 -12.91 10.67 23.42
CA TYR A 149 -11.96 10.68 22.35
C TYR A 149 -10.95 9.53 22.49
N ALA A 150 -10.91 8.63 21.53
CA ALA A 150 -9.86 7.63 21.41
C ALA A 150 -8.70 8.19 20.55
N PRO A 151 -7.45 8.12 21.03
CA PRO A 151 -6.30 8.55 20.24
C PRO A 151 -6.24 7.84 18.90
N PRO A 152 -5.80 8.53 17.82
CA PRO A 152 -5.68 7.91 16.51
C PRO A 152 -4.75 6.70 16.51
N VAL A 153 -5.11 5.69 15.75
CA VAL A 153 -4.26 4.55 15.44
C VAL A 153 -3.64 4.76 14.07
N LEU A 154 -2.31 4.67 14.00
CA LEU A 154 -1.55 4.74 12.76
C LEU A 154 -1.07 3.35 12.39
N THR A 155 -1.43 2.89 11.20
CA THR A 155 -0.91 1.65 10.62
C THR A 155 -0.04 1.99 9.42
N LYS A 156 1.22 1.61 9.47
CA LYS A 156 2.16 1.70 8.35
C LYS A 156 2.25 0.33 7.68
N SER A 157 2.02 0.28 6.39
CA SER A 157 2.03 -0.96 5.63
C SER A 157 2.97 -0.86 4.44
N TRP A 158 3.92 -1.80 4.34
CA TRP A 158 4.87 -1.90 3.24
C TRP A 158 4.50 -3.03 2.31
N PHE A 159 4.51 -2.73 1.02
CA PHE A 159 4.15 -3.64 -0.05
C PHE A 159 5.34 -3.84 -1.00
N TYR A 160 5.44 -5.02 -1.55
CA TYR A 160 6.49 -5.34 -2.52
C TYR A 160 6.19 -4.67 -3.87
N PRO A 161 7.02 -3.73 -4.36
CA PRO A 161 6.78 -3.08 -5.66
C PRO A 161 7.15 -3.96 -6.85
N GLY A 162 7.72 -5.14 -6.60
CA GLY A 162 8.40 -5.95 -7.60
C GLY A 162 9.80 -5.40 -7.92
N PRO A 163 10.50 -5.99 -8.88
CA PRO A 163 11.79 -5.50 -9.36
C PRO A 163 11.65 -4.09 -9.93
N VAL A 164 12.55 -3.20 -9.51
CA VAL A 164 12.61 -1.79 -9.92
C VAL A 164 13.80 -1.56 -10.83
N GLY A 165 13.60 -0.85 -11.94
CA GLY A 165 14.74 -0.57 -12.84
C GLY A 165 14.34 0.02 -14.18
N ALA A 166 15.35 0.39 -14.95
CA ALA A 166 15.17 1.07 -16.24
C ALA A 166 14.66 0.15 -17.35
N ASP A 167 15.03 -1.13 -17.30
CA ASP A 167 14.69 -2.11 -18.33
C ASP A 167 14.71 -3.55 -17.76
N PHE A 168 14.50 -4.54 -18.62
CA PHE A 168 14.46 -5.97 -18.23
C PHE A 168 15.81 -6.54 -17.77
N THR A 169 16.91 -5.85 -17.99
CA THR A 169 18.25 -6.30 -17.65
C THR A 169 18.86 -5.55 -16.49
N ARG A 170 18.49 -4.28 -16.32
CA ARG A 170 18.97 -3.38 -15.28
C ARG A 170 17.86 -3.11 -14.27
N TRP A 171 17.72 -4.03 -13.35
CA TRP A 171 16.73 -3.99 -12.28
C TRP A 171 17.33 -4.52 -10.97
N GLU A 172 16.72 -4.14 -9.87
CA GLU A 172 17.06 -4.56 -8.51
C GLU A 172 15.82 -4.75 -7.65
N GLU A 173 15.94 -5.45 -6.56
CA GLU A 173 14.95 -5.48 -5.49
C GLU A 173 15.29 -4.38 -4.50
N LEU A 174 14.29 -3.59 -4.11
CA LEU A 174 14.48 -2.55 -3.12
C LEU A 174 14.28 -3.11 -1.72
N ASP A 175 15.16 -2.71 -0.82
CA ASP A 175 15.05 -2.94 0.60
C ASP A 175 14.42 -1.72 1.28
N PHE A 176 13.40 -1.94 2.11
CA PHE A 176 12.70 -0.92 2.90
C PHE A 176 12.92 -1.09 4.41
N SER A 177 13.79 -2.02 4.84
CA SER A 177 14.03 -2.33 6.26
C SER A 177 14.55 -1.13 7.06
N ASP A 178 15.23 -0.18 6.42
CA ASP A 178 15.65 1.08 7.03
C ASP A 178 14.47 2.00 7.41
N GLN A 179 13.29 1.78 6.85
CA GLN A 179 12.06 2.53 7.15
C GLN A 179 11.21 1.85 8.23
N TYR A 180 11.54 0.63 8.60
CA TYR A 180 10.84 -0.13 9.65
C TYR A 180 11.19 0.39 11.04
N TRP A 181 10.38 0.03 12.02
CA TRP A 181 10.73 0.29 13.39
C TRP A 181 11.99 -0.49 13.79
N GLN A 182 13.03 0.23 14.19
CA GLN A 182 14.37 -0.33 14.44
C GLN A 182 14.47 -1.15 15.72
N GLY A 183 13.42 -1.20 16.55
CA GLY A 183 13.37 -2.06 17.73
C GLY A 183 13.06 -3.54 17.42
N ASP A 184 12.67 -3.85 16.18
CA ASP A 184 12.48 -5.22 15.68
C ASP A 184 13.61 -5.59 14.73
N THR A 185 14.65 -6.21 15.26
CA THR A 185 15.87 -6.54 14.51
C THR A 185 15.82 -7.88 13.78
N ASN A 186 14.86 -8.74 14.13
CA ASN A 186 14.75 -10.09 13.60
C ASN A 186 13.69 -10.13 12.50
N LEU A 187 14.10 -9.85 11.27
CA LEU A 187 13.23 -9.88 10.11
C LEU A 187 13.09 -11.30 9.54
N LEU A 188 11.94 -11.59 8.90
CA LEU A 188 11.75 -12.83 8.16
C LEU A 188 12.59 -12.80 6.87
N GLU A 189 13.44 -13.79 6.69
CA GLU A 189 14.27 -13.91 5.50
C GLU A 189 13.60 -14.81 4.44
N ARG A 190 13.86 -14.50 3.17
CA ARG A 190 13.40 -15.34 2.05
C ARG A 190 13.92 -16.76 2.21
N THR A 191 13.03 -17.75 2.01
CA THR A 191 13.39 -19.16 2.17
C THR A 191 14.50 -19.58 1.22
N GLN A 192 15.31 -20.55 1.66
CA GLN A 192 16.36 -21.13 0.82
C GLN A 192 15.77 -21.74 -0.46
N GLN A 193 14.58 -22.34 -0.39
CA GLN A 193 13.90 -22.89 -1.56
C GLN A 193 13.63 -21.81 -2.62
N THR A 194 13.09 -20.66 -2.22
CA THR A 194 12.83 -19.53 -3.14
C THR A 194 14.14 -18.98 -3.71
N ASN A 195 15.18 -18.83 -2.87
CA ASN A 195 16.49 -18.37 -3.30
C ASN A 195 17.14 -19.33 -4.30
N SER A 196 17.03 -20.64 -4.08
CA SER A 196 17.53 -21.67 -5.00
C SER A 196 16.81 -21.62 -6.34
N LEU A 197 15.47 -21.51 -6.34
CA LEU A 197 14.68 -21.32 -7.57
C LEU A 197 15.14 -20.08 -8.34
N LEU A 198 15.22 -18.93 -7.66
CA LEU A 198 15.64 -17.69 -8.30
C LEU A 198 17.06 -17.77 -8.88
N SER A 199 17.96 -18.53 -8.23
CA SER A 199 19.34 -18.71 -8.69
C SER A 199 19.44 -19.65 -9.90
N SER A 200 18.53 -20.62 -10.04
CA SER A 200 18.53 -21.59 -11.13
C SER A 200 18.00 -21.05 -12.46
N ILE A 201 17.24 -19.95 -12.45
CA ILE A 201 16.61 -19.39 -13.65
C ILE A 201 17.37 -18.18 -14.21
N PRO A 202 17.24 -17.88 -15.52
CA PRO A 202 17.87 -16.71 -16.13
C PRO A 202 17.42 -15.39 -15.49
N ARG A 203 18.29 -14.36 -15.49
CA ARG A 203 18.02 -13.06 -14.88
C ARG A 203 16.68 -12.43 -15.31
N ARG A 204 16.30 -12.59 -16.58
CA ARG A 204 15.03 -12.07 -17.10
C ARG A 204 13.84 -12.82 -16.51
N ALA A 205 13.90 -14.17 -16.48
CA ALA A 205 12.88 -15.00 -15.84
C ALA A 205 12.77 -14.72 -14.34
N ARG A 206 13.92 -14.46 -13.68
CA ARG A 206 13.97 -14.03 -12.28
C ARG A 206 13.20 -12.74 -12.03
N ARG A 207 13.29 -11.76 -12.96
CA ARG A 207 12.50 -10.55 -12.91
C ARG A 207 11.00 -10.86 -13.00
N ASP A 208 10.60 -11.73 -13.91
CA ASP A 208 9.20 -12.12 -14.09
C ASP A 208 8.69 -12.87 -12.86
N ALA A 209 9.48 -13.74 -12.26
CA ALA A 209 9.18 -14.45 -11.02
C ALA A 209 8.92 -13.46 -9.87
N LEU A 210 9.83 -12.55 -9.62
CA LEU A 210 9.71 -11.54 -8.56
C LEU A 210 8.55 -10.58 -8.82
N ARG A 211 8.24 -10.29 -10.09
CA ARG A 211 7.10 -9.44 -10.44
C ARG A 211 5.76 -10.05 -10.01
N THR A 212 5.63 -11.37 -9.91
CA THR A 212 4.40 -12.02 -9.45
C THR A 212 4.07 -11.67 -7.99
N LEU A 213 5.07 -11.28 -7.20
CA LEU A 213 4.92 -10.88 -5.80
C LEU A 213 4.48 -9.41 -5.63
N ARG A 214 4.39 -8.61 -6.70
CA ARG A 214 4.04 -7.18 -6.59
C ARG A 214 2.70 -6.97 -5.88
N GLY A 215 2.65 -5.96 -5.02
CA GLY A 215 1.46 -5.62 -4.26
C GLY A 215 1.20 -6.53 -3.05
N THR A 216 2.05 -7.54 -2.80
CA THR A 216 1.95 -8.34 -1.57
C THR A 216 2.42 -7.52 -0.38
N LEU A 217 1.72 -7.68 0.76
CA LEU A 217 2.14 -7.06 2.02
C LEU A 217 3.42 -7.73 2.51
N LEU A 218 4.44 -6.92 2.79
CA LEU A 218 5.69 -7.36 3.41
C LEU A 218 5.62 -7.23 4.92
N ARG A 219 5.18 -6.05 5.38
CA ARG A 219 5.17 -5.69 6.79
C ARG A 219 4.07 -4.68 7.09
N SER A 220 3.51 -4.77 8.27
CA SER A 220 2.59 -3.78 8.83
C SER A 220 2.94 -3.50 10.29
N GLU A 221 2.93 -2.23 10.68
CA GLU A 221 3.23 -1.76 12.03
C GLU A 221 2.10 -0.87 12.52
N THR A 222 1.54 -1.17 13.69
CA THR A 222 0.41 -0.44 14.27
C THR A 222 0.85 0.34 15.50
N TYR A 223 0.55 1.65 15.50
CA TYR A 223 0.93 2.61 16.53
C TYR A 223 -0.28 3.32 17.10
N GLY A 224 -0.25 3.69 18.37
CA GLY A 224 -1.22 4.61 18.95
C GLY A 224 -0.61 6.01 19.07
N LEU A 225 -1.30 7.01 18.53
CA LEU A 225 -0.86 8.41 18.51
C LEU A 225 -1.45 9.18 19.70
N ASP A 226 -1.05 8.80 20.91
CA ASP A 226 -1.59 9.34 22.16
C ASP A 226 -0.74 10.47 22.80
N GLY A 227 0.31 10.92 22.07
CA GLY A 227 1.21 11.99 22.54
C GLY A 227 2.17 11.56 23.65
N THR A 228 2.16 10.29 24.09
CA THR A 228 3.11 9.79 25.08
C THR A 228 4.50 9.53 24.49
N PRO A 229 5.55 9.43 25.29
CA PRO A 229 6.89 9.05 24.82
C PRO A 229 6.92 7.68 24.13
N LEU A 230 5.93 6.82 24.39
CA LEU A 230 5.82 5.49 23.81
C LEU A 230 5.15 5.43 22.45
N GLN A 231 4.60 6.56 21.93
CA GLN A 231 3.91 6.58 20.65
C GLN A 231 4.80 6.19 19.45
N SER A 232 6.13 6.26 19.58
CA SER A 232 7.09 5.80 18.56
C SER A 232 7.30 4.29 18.55
N ARG A 233 6.74 3.55 19.51
CA ARG A 233 6.82 2.10 19.60
C ARG A 233 5.52 1.48 19.12
N PRO A 234 5.56 0.47 18.23
CA PRO A 234 4.35 -0.18 17.78
C PRO A 234 3.70 -1.04 18.87
N TYR A 235 2.39 -1.17 18.78
CA TYR A 235 1.65 -2.20 19.51
C TYR A 235 1.88 -3.57 18.90
N THR A 236 1.77 -3.62 17.58
CA THR A 236 1.82 -4.88 16.83
C THR A 236 2.64 -4.66 15.55
N VAL A 237 3.43 -5.67 15.23
CA VAL A 237 4.16 -5.80 13.98
C VAL A 237 3.75 -7.12 13.33
N THR A 238 3.34 -7.06 12.07
CA THR A 238 3.04 -8.24 11.26
C THR A 238 3.96 -8.27 10.06
N GLU A 239 4.60 -9.40 9.80
CA GLU A 239 5.38 -9.66 8.59
C GLU A 239 4.82 -10.85 7.83
N ILE A 240 4.84 -10.77 6.52
CA ILE A 240 4.41 -11.85 5.62
C ILE A 240 5.58 -12.23 4.73
N LEU A 241 5.89 -13.50 4.71
CA LEU A 241 6.89 -14.08 3.84
C LEU A 241 6.22 -14.80 2.67
N MET A 242 6.51 -14.33 1.48
CA MET A 242 6.05 -14.95 0.24
C MET A 242 7.14 -15.84 -0.36
N GLY A 243 6.72 -16.93 -0.97
CA GLY A 243 7.54 -17.81 -1.77
C GLY A 243 7.08 -17.84 -3.23
N LEU A 244 7.80 -18.61 -4.03
CA LEU A 244 7.54 -18.79 -5.45
C LEU A 244 7.56 -20.27 -5.80
N ARG A 245 6.62 -20.69 -6.65
CA ARG A 245 6.63 -22.01 -7.30
C ARG A 245 6.73 -21.79 -8.80
N LEU A 246 7.61 -22.57 -9.45
CA LEU A 246 7.69 -22.63 -10.90
C LEU A 246 6.60 -23.57 -11.40
N GLU A 247 5.66 -23.05 -12.20
CA GLU A 247 4.57 -23.81 -12.79
C GLU A 247 4.90 -24.31 -14.18
N PHE A 248 5.65 -23.53 -14.94
CA PHE A 248 6.04 -23.87 -16.29
C PHE A 248 7.40 -23.26 -16.63
N GLU A 249 8.28 -24.14 -17.17
CA GLU A 249 9.54 -23.77 -17.76
C GLU A 249 9.48 -24.01 -19.27
N PRO A 250 9.79 -23.01 -20.11
CA PRO A 250 9.78 -23.21 -21.56
C PRO A 250 10.86 -24.22 -21.96
N SER A 251 10.46 -25.23 -22.70
CA SER A 251 11.43 -26.16 -23.32
C SER A 251 12.30 -25.42 -24.35
N GLU A 252 13.53 -25.90 -24.58
CA GLU A 252 14.44 -25.33 -25.58
C GLU A 252 13.84 -25.33 -27.01
N ASN A 253 12.72 -26.02 -27.21
CA ASN A 253 11.99 -26.12 -28.48
C ASN A 253 10.66 -25.34 -28.40
N PRO A 254 10.62 -24.06 -28.84
CA PRO A 254 9.45 -23.21 -28.68
C PRO A 254 8.30 -23.47 -29.68
N THR A 255 8.14 -24.70 -30.19
CA THR A 255 7.10 -25.00 -31.20
C THR A 255 5.67 -24.93 -30.68
N LEU A 256 5.44 -24.95 -29.37
CA LEU A 256 4.09 -24.86 -28.79
C LEU A 256 3.61 -23.43 -28.53
N PHE A 257 4.50 -22.43 -28.54
CA PHE A 257 4.15 -21.01 -28.34
C PHE A 257 4.48 -20.13 -29.57
N THR A 258 4.35 -20.69 -30.78
CA THR A 258 4.62 -19.98 -32.04
C THR A 258 3.60 -18.88 -32.38
N GLY A 259 2.65 -18.56 -31.50
CA GLY A 259 1.72 -17.43 -31.67
C GLY A 259 2.36 -16.05 -31.53
N TRP A 260 3.53 -15.95 -30.91
CA TRP A 260 4.25 -14.69 -30.70
C TRP A 260 5.51 -14.61 -31.58
N LYS A 261 5.30 -14.63 -32.91
CA LYS A 261 6.39 -14.38 -33.85
C LYS A 261 7.03 -13.02 -33.58
N LYS A 262 8.38 -13.00 -33.56
CA LYS A 262 9.19 -11.80 -33.72
C LYS A 262 8.60 -10.93 -34.80
N SER A 263 7.87 -9.89 -34.47
CA SER A 263 7.76 -8.74 -35.35
C SER A 263 9.11 -8.03 -35.27
N GLY A 264 9.67 -7.62 -36.38
CA GLY A 264 11.00 -7.04 -36.50
C GLY A 264 11.21 -5.70 -35.78
N GLN A 265 10.38 -5.36 -34.85
CA GLN A 265 10.46 -4.23 -33.94
C GLN A 265 10.24 -4.75 -32.52
N GLY A 266 11.29 -5.17 -31.88
CA GLY A 266 11.61 -5.17 -30.48
C GLY A 266 10.56 -5.34 -29.38
N TYR A 267 9.36 -5.82 -29.64
CA TYR A 267 8.29 -5.95 -28.66
C TYR A 267 8.17 -7.35 -28.07
N TRP A 268 8.61 -7.51 -26.86
CA TRP A 268 8.03 -8.20 -25.71
C TRP A 268 7.61 -9.67 -25.91
N ALA A 269 8.52 -10.55 -26.23
CA ALA A 269 8.35 -11.94 -25.86
C ALA A 269 8.62 -12.03 -24.35
N GLY A 270 7.63 -12.34 -23.53
CA GLY A 270 7.86 -12.81 -22.17
C GLY A 270 8.85 -13.97 -22.17
N THR A 271 9.46 -14.28 -21.02
CA THR A 271 10.39 -15.39 -20.93
C THR A 271 9.74 -16.76 -21.19
N GLY A 272 8.41 -16.80 -21.19
CA GLY A 272 7.63 -18.05 -21.26
C GLY A 272 7.55 -18.81 -19.93
N TYR A 273 8.30 -18.39 -18.91
CA TYR A 273 8.20 -18.95 -17.57
C TYR A 273 6.91 -18.52 -16.90
N VAL A 274 6.29 -19.44 -16.16
CA VAL A 274 5.08 -19.16 -15.36
C VAL A 274 5.39 -19.47 -13.90
N PHE A 275 5.09 -18.52 -13.03
CA PHE A 275 5.32 -18.63 -11.59
C PHE A 275 4.03 -18.42 -10.82
N PHE A 276 3.93 -19.12 -9.70
CA PHE A 276 2.82 -18.96 -8.74
C PHE A 276 3.35 -18.42 -7.42
N PRO A 277 2.81 -17.30 -6.91
CA PRO A 277 3.18 -16.76 -5.61
C PRO A 277 2.51 -17.54 -4.48
N LEU A 278 3.26 -17.86 -3.44
CA LEU A 278 2.82 -18.64 -2.28
C LEU A 278 2.94 -17.81 -1.01
N SER A 279 1.97 -17.88 -0.11
CA SER A 279 2.15 -17.42 1.27
C SER A 279 2.87 -18.52 2.05
N VAL A 280 4.09 -18.28 2.49
CA VAL A 280 4.93 -19.27 3.20
C VAL A 280 4.69 -19.19 4.69
N SER A 281 4.85 -18.00 5.25
CA SER A 281 4.66 -17.75 6.67
C SER A 281 4.24 -16.33 6.97
N GLN A 282 3.62 -16.15 8.11
CA GLN A 282 3.34 -14.87 8.72
C GLN A 282 3.87 -14.89 10.15
N ARG A 283 4.54 -13.81 10.55
CA ARG A 283 4.90 -13.53 11.94
C ARG A 283 4.06 -12.36 12.44
N THR A 284 3.42 -12.50 13.57
CA THR A 284 2.78 -11.39 14.29
C THR A 284 3.44 -11.26 15.66
N THR A 285 3.98 -10.06 15.90
CA THR A 285 4.67 -9.73 17.16
C THR A 285 3.86 -8.67 17.88
N GLN A 286 3.39 -8.99 19.06
CA GLN A 286 2.69 -8.07 19.97
C GLN A 286 3.70 -7.47 20.94
N TYR A 287 4.12 -6.24 20.65
CA TYR A 287 5.03 -5.48 21.50
C TYR A 287 4.32 -4.79 22.65
N GLU A 288 3.07 -4.36 22.42
CA GLU A 288 2.29 -3.56 23.38
C GLU A 288 3.12 -2.38 23.91
N ARG A 289 3.99 -1.83 23.04
CA ARG A 289 4.96 -0.77 23.33
C ARG A 289 6.02 -1.13 24.39
N GLY A 290 6.05 -2.38 24.85
CA GLY A 290 7.00 -2.90 25.86
C GLY A 290 8.29 -3.42 25.24
N THR A 291 9.09 -4.07 26.10
CA THR A 291 10.36 -4.72 25.76
C THR A 291 10.26 -6.25 25.81
N ASP A 292 9.08 -6.77 26.12
CA ASP A 292 8.78 -8.19 26.29
C ASP A 292 7.73 -8.65 25.26
N PRO A 293 8.11 -8.81 23.98
CA PRO A 293 7.18 -9.12 22.92
C PRO A 293 6.66 -10.57 23.02
N MET A 294 5.44 -10.76 22.53
CA MET A 294 4.87 -12.08 22.29
C MET A 294 4.85 -12.33 20.78
N HIS A 295 5.36 -13.47 20.35
CA HIS A 295 5.42 -13.84 18.94
C HIS A 295 4.43 -14.95 18.61
N SER A 296 3.76 -14.84 17.49
CA SER A 296 2.99 -15.91 16.89
C SER A 296 3.38 -16.08 15.43
N PHE A 297 3.48 -17.33 14.99
CA PHE A 297 3.79 -17.69 13.62
C PHE A 297 2.64 -18.50 13.03
N SER A 298 2.35 -18.28 11.78
CA SER A 298 1.50 -19.11 10.95
C SER A 298 2.30 -19.54 9.73
N PHE A 299 2.36 -20.85 9.48
CA PHE A 299 3.06 -21.43 8.35
C PHE A 299 2.07 -22.17 7.45
N THR A 300 2.21 -22.03 6.16
CA THR A 300 1.51 -22.89 5.20
C THR A 300 2.37 -24.11 4.90
N LYS A 301 1.84 -25.31 5.15
CA LYS A 301 2.57 -26.56 5.03
C LYS A 301 2.88 -26.91 3.58
N SER A 302 1.85 -26.89 2.75
CA SER A 302 1.94 -27.27 1.32
C SER A 302 0.77 -26.68 0.56
N TYR A 303 0.89 -26.71 -0.75
CA TYR A 303 -0.14 -26.29 -1.69
C TYR A 303 -0.39 -27.39 -2.71
N ASP A 304 -1.65 -27.60 -3.07
CA ASP A 304 -2.01 -28.51 -4.15
C ASP A 304 -1.60 -27.96 -5.55
N ALA A 305 -1.89 -28.71 -6.61
CA ALA A 305 -1.59 -28.31 -7.98
C ALA A 305 -2.36 -27.08 -8.43
N TYR A 306 -3.46 -26.73 -7.75
CA TYR A 306 -4.30 -25.57 -8.06
C TYR A 306 -3.98 -24.35 -7.22
N GLY A 307 -3.04 -24.47 -6.27
CA GLY A 307 -2.64 -23.38 -5.38
C GLY A 307 -3.48 -23.23 -4.11
N ASN A 308 -4.30 -24.23 -3.76
CA ASN A 308 -4.99 -24.25 -2.48
C ASN A 308 -4.05 -24.75 -1.38
N ALA A 309 -4.08 -24.10 -0.23
CA ALA A 309 -3.29 -24.53 0.93
C ALA A 309 -3.85 -25.86 1.49
N GLU A 310 -2.99 -26.87 1.63
CA GLU A 310 -3.36 -28.20 2.13
C GLU A 310 -3.24 -28.32 3.66
N GLY A 311 -2.59 -27.37 4.31
CA GLY A 311 -2.49 -27.37 5.76
C GLY A 311 -1.80 -26.12 6.28
N GLN A 312 -2.15 -25.77 7.52
CA GLN A 312 -1.56 -24.65 8.24
C GLN A 312 -1.05 -25.10 9.60
N LEU A 313 0.03 -24.52 10.06
CA LEU A 313 0.58 -24.69 11.40
C LEU A 313 0.67 -23.32 12.07
N SER A 314 0.08 -23.19 13.25
CA SER A 314 0.22 -21.97 14.07
C SER A 314 1.03 -22.29 15.32
N VAL A 315 2.00 -21.43 15.63
CA VAL A 315 2.90 -21.57 16.78
C VAL A 315 2.90 -20.25 17.55
N GLY A 316 2.55 -20.32 18.84
CA GLY A 316 2.70 -19.22 19.77
C GLY A 316 3.95 -19.42 20.61
N LEU A 317 4.75 -18.36 20.78
CA LEU A 317 5.90 -18.38 21.69
C LEU A 317 5.59 -17.59 22.96
N PRO A 318 6.09 -18.06 24.12
CA PRO A 318 5.94 -17.30 25.36
C PRO A 318 6.64 -15.95 25.24
N ARG A 319 6.22 -14.99 26.07
CA ARG A 319 6.89 -13.68 26.16
C ARG A 319 8.37 -13.83 26.49
N GLY A 320 9.20 -12.99 25.91
CA GLY A 320 10.65 -12.98 26.10
C GLY A 320 11.40 -14.11 25.39
N ALA A 321 10.71 -15.03 24.71
CA ALA A 321 11.39 -16.01 23.86
C ALA A 321 11.86 -15.37 22.57
N ASN A 322 13.14 -15.60 22.20
CA ASN A 322 13.64 -15.18 20.90
C ASN A 322 13.17 -16.17 19.83
N PRO A 323 12.37 -15.77 18.84
CA PRO A 323 11.80 -16.68 17.85
C PRO A 323 12.83 -17.22 16.85
N LEU A 324 14.01 -16.62 16.78
CA LEU A 324 15.02 -16.92 15.76
C LEU A 324 16.38 -17.31 16.36
N SER A 325 16.41 -17.66 17.66
CA SER A 325 17.61 -18.16 18.36
C SER A 325 17.74 -19.66 18.26
#